data_26610cad3ab20566b9bc7f753ca641ea
#
_entry.id   26610cad3ab20566b9bc7f753ca641ea
#
_cell.length_a   1.000
_cell.length_b   1.000
_cell.length_c   1.000
_cell.angle_alpha   90.00
_cell.angle_beta   90.00
_cell.angle_gamma   90.00
#
_symmetry.space_group_name_H-M   'P 1'
#
loop_
_entity.id
_entity.type
_entity.pdbx_description
1 polymer ?
#
loop_
_entity_poly.entity_id
_entity_poly.type
_entity_poly.pdbx_seq_one_letter_code
_entity_poly.pdbx_strand_id
1 'polypeptide(L)'
;MKVLIVDDEVIIRTGLSTVIPWAEHGFEVMEPAASAEEALERIPEERPEIIMTDIRMTGRSGLELAHEVKLKFPDTELIIITGFDDFSYVQQALREGVGDYLLKTSRPGEIVQAADQARSRLLEQRRLKELRDMQQRLVNQSFLRNLLSSGPGADEEFTEGEFRERYPDLRLTESGERLEVWRITANKPVSVLQQASGELTEQIGAMLAGRLQGEWLPWGEGLLLVVRRERDCGDGWCAVETAIRSAEQSLGCRILAACGEPAGSARELRSAVETAEEAALFHWLLHPKRTLRYEEIRERKGCRAVCSQEEEHALSLLLRAGDPEELRAWIGGQLQRIRQDEQATPGSARAYLHSLAVAGRRWLERAASSIGYACPFHGAEEELDLDELARAPEEALFAHLEYLMNQHQIMVGGISPVQSAIAYIHDHLGQPLSLNQVAGHVHMNPNYFSAMFKRETGQNYIEFVTRAKLQKAMTMLRETTAKISEIANGIGYEDLKYFNRLFKKFTGLTPSEYRERPEKCPSID
;
A
#
# COMPACT_ATOMS: atom_id res chain seq x y z
N MET A 1 -33.73 -9.74 13.53
CA MET A 1 -34.60 -8.59 13.20
C MET A 1 -35.64 -8.42 14.25
N LYS A 2 -35.91 -7.18 14.66
CA LYS A 2 -36.89 -6.85 15.71
C LYS A 2 -38.31 -6.75 15.14
N VAL A 3 -39.25 -7.45 15.77
CA VAL A 3 -40.67 -7.46 15.39
C VAL A 3 -41.48 -6.86 16.51
N LEU A 4 -42.25 -5.83 16.23
CA LEU A 4 -43.22 -5.23 17.13
C LEU A 4 -44.62 -5.68 16.75
N ILE A 5 -45.37 -6.25 17.69
CA ILE A 5 -46.79 -6.67 17.53
C ILE A 5 -47.67 -5.62 18.19
N VAL A 6 -48.66 -5.11 17.46
CA VAL A 6 -49.60 -4.08 17.94
C VAL A 6 -51.01 -4.56 17.76
N ASP A 7 -51.72 -4.78 18.85
CA ASP A 7 -53.10 -5.28 18.84
C ASP A 7 -53.76 -4.91 20.19
N ASP A 8 -54.98 -4.40 20.21
CA ASP A 8 -55.65 -4.03 21.44
C ASP A 8 -56.23 -5.26 22.19
N GLU A 9 -56.42 -6.40 21.47
CA GLU A 9 -56.87 -7.67 22.05
C GLU A 9 -55.71 -8.40 22.72
N VAL A 10 -55.71 -8.49 24.07
CA VAL A 10 -54.67 -9.17 24.88
C VAL A 10 -54.41 -10.61 24.42
N ILE A 11 -55.49 -11.36 24.11
CA ILE A 11 -55.40 -12.78 23.73
C ILE A 11 -54.65 -12.95 22.40
N ILE A 12 -54.95 -12.10 21.42
CA ILE A 12 -54.31 -12.12 20.10
C ILE A 12 -52.85 -11.71 20.23
N ARG A 13 -52.62 -10.61 20.91
CA ARG A 13 -51.29 -10.05 21.15
C ARG A 13 -50.35 -11.06 21.83
N THR A 14 -50.86 -11.72 22.90
CA THR A 14 -50.11 -12.76 23.61
C THR A 14 -49.91 -14.01 22.73
N GLY A 15 -50.97 -14.43 22.02
CA GLY A 15 -50.89 -15.56 21.09
C GLY A 15 -49.85 -15.40 20.01
N LEU A 16 -49.86 -14.25 19.33
CA LEU A 16 -48.87 -13.93 18.26
C LEU A 16 -47.42 -13.86 18.78
N SER A 17 -47.23 -13.38 20.01
CA SER A 17 -45.89 -13.27 20.60
C SER A 17 -45.34 -14.58 21.14
N THR A 18 -46.20 -15.49 21.62
CA THR A 18 -45.77 -16.71 22.37
C THR A 18 -45.93 -18.02 21.61
N VAL A 19 -46.94 -18.13 20.73
CA VAL A 19 -47.24 -19.38 20.00
C VAL A 19 -46.28 -19.59 18.82
N ILE A 20 -45.78 -18.49 18.25
CA ILE A 20 -44.89 -18.53 17.09
C ILE A 20 -43.45 -18.61 17.59
N PRO A 21 -42.64 -19.60 17.15
CA PRO A 21 -41.24 -19.74 17.55
C PRO A 21 -40.34 -18.75 16.81
N TRP A 22 -40.53 -17.45 17.02
CA TRP A 22 -39.85 -16.36 16.33
C TRP A 22 -38.31 -16.47 16.33
N ALA A 23 -37.75 -16.87 17.49
CA ALA A 23 -36.31 -16.99 17.64
C ALA A 23 -35.71 -18.07 16.72
N GLU A 24 -36.45 -19.18 16.45
CA GLU A 24 -35.99 -20.23 15.52
C GLU A 24 -35.91 -19.72 14.08
N HIS A 25 -36.68 -18.67 13.75
CA HIS A 25 -36.68 -18.01 12.44
C HIS A 25 -35.80 -16.75 12.40
N GLY A 26 -35.06 -16.47 13.48
CA GLY A 26 -34.12 -15.33 13.54
C GLY A 26 -34.79 -13.97 13.76
N PHE A 27 -36.01 -13.98 14.34
CA PHE A 27 -36.72 -12.76 14.76
C PHE A 27 -36.65 -12.60 16.27
N GLU A 28 -36.54 -11.36 16.71
CA GLU A 28 -36.63 -10.94 18.12
C GLU A 28 -37.97 -10.21 18.31
N VAL A 29 -38.90 -10.82 19.01
CA VAL A 29 -40.17 -10.17 19.33
C VAL A 29 -39.97 -9.23 20.48
N MET A 30 -40.31 -7.99 20.24
CA MET A 30 -40.30 -6.94 21.25
C MET A 30 -41.53 -7.06 22.16
N GLU A 31 -41.53 -6.35 23.27
CA GLU A 31 -42.73 -6.25 24.10
C GLU A 31 -43.90 -5.72 23.24
N PRO A 32 -45.02 -6.44 23.11
CA PRO A 32 -46.10 -6.04 22.25
C PRO A 32 -46.77 -4.75 22.75
N ALA A 33 -47.26 -3.91 21.82
CA ALA A 33 -47.98 -2.69 22.17
C ALA A 33 -49.49 -2.90 22.13
N ALA A 34 -50.23 -2.26 23.06
CA ALA A 34 -51.68 -2.42 23.18
C ALA A 34 -52.44 -1.40 22.31
N SER A 35 -51.80 -0.41 21.71
CA SER A 35 -52.43 0.57 20.85
C SER A 35 -51.45 1.16 19.84
N ALA A 36 -51.96 1.85 18.83
CA ALA A 36 -51.16 2.58 17.85
C ALA A 36 -50.37 3.73 18.51
N GLU A 37 -50.95 4.41 19.50
CA GLU A 37 -50.34 5.49 20.25
C GLU A 37 -49.12 5.00 21.02
N GLU A 38 -49.26 3.90 21.79
CA GLU A 38 -48.14 3.26 22.49
C GLU A 38 -47.03 2.86 21.52
N ALA A 39 -47.37 2.26 20.39
CA ALA A 39 -46.41 1.88 19.37
C ALA A 39 -45.64 3.13 18.83
N LEU A 40 -46.34 4.22 18.51
CA LEU A 40 -45.73 5.46 17.99
C LEU A 40 -44.80 6.13 18.98
N GLU A 41 -45.05 6.02 20.30
CA GLU A 41 -44.16 6.54 21.35
C GLU A 41 -42.86 5.72 21.43
N ARG A 42 -42.93 4.40 21.25
CA ARG A 42 -41.80 3.47 21.42
C ARG A 42 -40.92 3.33 20.17
N ILE A 43 -41.51 3.39 18.96
CA ILE A 43 -40.81 3.20 17.68
C ILE A 43 -39.54 4.08 17.54
N PRO A 44 -39.50 5.36 17.91
CA PRO A 44 -38.32 6.21 17.77
C PRO A 44 -37.08 5.70 18.52
N GLU A 45 -37.28 5.13 19.71
CA GLU A 45 -36.22 4.59 20.58
C GLU A 45 -35.86 3.15 20.24
N GLU A 46 -36.89 2.31 20.10
CA GLU A 46 -36.71 0.85 19.97
C GLU A 46 -36.39 0.39 18.54
N ARG A 47 -36.78 1.20 17.52
CA ARG A 47 -36.47 0.96 16.11
C ARG A 47 -36.81 -0.45 15.62
N PRO A 48 -38.10 -0.87 15.66
CA PRO A 48 -38.51 -2.14 15.08
C PRO A 48 -38.27 -2.16 13.56
N GLU A 49 -37.85 -3.30 13.04
CA GLU A 49 -37.65 -3.47 11.59
C GLU A 49 -38.93 -3.94 10.91
N ILE A 50 -39.76 -4.68 11.63
CA ILE A 50 -41.08 -5.16 11.18
C ILE A 50 -42.11 -4.78 12.22
N ILE A 51 -43.23 -4.25 11.80
CA ILE A 51 -44.41 -4.01 12.66
C ILE A 51 -45.57 -4.83 12.13
N MET A 52 -46.18 -5.61 13.01
CA MET A 52 -47.41 -6.35 12.76
C MET A 52 -48.55 -5.70 13.53
N THR A 53 -49.55 -5.15 12.85
CA THR A 53 -50.62 -4.40 13.50
C THR A 53 -51.99 -4.85 13.08
N ASP A 54 -52.95 -4.85 14.04
CA ASP A 54 -54.37 -4.93 13.68
C ASP A 54 -54.83 -3.64 13.00
N ILE A 55 -55.86 -3.76 12.15
CA ILE A 55 -56.50 -2.61 11.51
C ILE A 55 -57.36 -1.83 12.49
N ARG A 56 -58.21 -2.58 13.24
CA ARG A 56 -59.20 -1.97 14.12
C ARG A 56 -58.77 -2.05 15.57
N MET A 57 -58.25 -0.97 16.06
CA MET A 57 -57.85 -0.81 17.45
C MET A 57 -58.60 0.34 18.08
N THR A 58 -58.73 0.31 19.40
CA THR A 58 -59.28 1.44 20.16
C THR A 58 -58.37 2.64 20.05
N GLY A 59 -58.90 3.80 19.62
CA GLY A 59 -58.14 4.99 19.35
C GLY A 59 -57.77 5.07 17.86
N ARG A 60 -56.47 5.18 17.54
CA ARG A 60 -55.96 5.21 16.17
C ARG A 60 -55.96 3.80 15.55
N SER A 61 -56.34 3.75 14.28
CA SER A 61 -56.29 2.52 13.49
C SER A 61 -54.89 2.07 13.12
N GLY A 62 -54.70 0.80 12.82
CA GLY A 62 -53.43 0.28 12.29
C GLY A 62 -53.05 0.86 10.93
N LEU A 63 -54.03 1.35 10.14
CA LEU A 63 -53.73 2.07 8.88
C LEU A 63 -53.16 3.46 9.13
N GLU A 64 -53.67 4.18 10.14
CA GLU A 64 -53.10 5.47 10.56
C GLU A 64 -51.69 5.30 11.13
N LEU A 65 -51.46 4.23 11.92
CA LEU A 65 -50.12 3.83 12.36
C LEU A 65 -49.21 3.58 11.16
N ALA A 66 -49.66 2.79 10.19
CA ALA A 66 -48.88 2.48 8.99
C ALA A 66 -48.48 3.73 8.21
N HIS A 67 -49.42 4.65 8.02
CA HIS A 67 -49.18 5.92 7.33
C HIS A 67 -48.08 6.74 8.05
N GLU A 68 -48.22 6.90 9.37
CA GLU A 68 -47.27 7.70 10.18
C GLU A 68 -45.88 7.06 10.25
N VAL A 69 -45.82 5.72 10.38
CA VAL A 69 -44.54 4.99 10.38
C VAL A 69 -43.85 5.09 9.02
N LYS A 70 -44.54 4.92 7.90
CA LYS A 70 -43.92 5.03 6.57
C LYS A 70 -43.39 6.45 6.28
N LEU A 71 -44.05 7.48 6.79
CA LEU A 71 -43.55 8.86 6.67
C LEU A 71 -42.28 9.13 7.48
N LYS A 72 -42.23 8.63 8.73
CA LYS A 72 -41.12 8.93 9.66
C LYS A 72 -40.02 7.89 9.66
N PHE A 73 -40.36 6.64 9.36
CA PHE A 73 -39.46 5.48 9.41
C PHE A 73 -39.62 4.61 8.14
N PRO A 74 -39.23 5.10 6.97
CA PRO A 74 -39.46 4.44 5.68
C PRO A 74 -38.79 3.07 5.57
N ASP A 75 -37.75 2.83 6.37
CA ASP A 75 -37.00 1.57 6.43
C ASP A 75 -37.67 0.51 7.33
N THR A 76 -38.90 0.73 7.85
CA THR A 76 -39.68 -0.22 8.63
C THR A 76 -40.76 -0.87 7.76
N GLU A 77 -40.82 -2.19 7.73
CA GLU A 77 -41.87 -2.94 7.04
C GLU A 77 -43.09 -3.12 7.93
N LEU A 78 -44.25 -3.06 7.29
CA LEU A 78 -45.54 -3.20 7.94
C LEU A 78 -46.31 -4.39 7.38
N ILE A 79 -46.87 -5.18 8.31
CA ILE A 79 -47.77 -6.31 8.03
C ILE A 79 -49.06 -6.03 8.79
N ILE A 80 -50.15 -6.04 8.08
CA ILE A 80 -51.50 -5.92 8.69
C ILE A 80 -52.01 -7.29 9.02
N ILE A 81 -52.50 -7.47 10.26
CA ILE A 81 -53.19 -8.68 10.71
C ILE A 81 -54.60 -8.28 11.14
N THR A 82 -55.63 -8.85 10.52
CA THR A 82 -57.03 -8.47 10.80
C THR A 82 -57.95 -9.67 10.93
N GLY A 83 -59.02 -9.50 11.69
CA GLY A 83 -60.10 -10.50 11.83
C GLY A 83 -61.17 -10.43 10.73
N PHE A 84 -61.12 -9.44 9.86
CA PHE A 84 -62.14 -9.18 8.87
C PHE A 84 -61.63 -9.35 7.43
N ASP A 85 -62.40 -10.04 6.63
CA ASP A 85 -62.13 -10.26 5.21
C ASP A 85 -62.84 -9.12 4.39
N ASP A 86 -62.43 -7.86 4.64
CA ASP A 86 -63.00 -6.70 3.98
C ASP A 86 -62.01 -6.13 2.93
N PHE A 87 -62.34 -6.30 1.68
CA PHE A 87 -61.54 -5.91 0.55
C PHE A 87 -61.19 -4.39 0.53
N SER A 88 -62.04 -3.55 1.13
CA SER A 88 -61.80 -2.10 1.21
C SER A 88 -60.58 -1.76 2.04
N TYR A 89 -60.33 -2.47 3.15
CA TYR A 89 -59.16 -2.29 3.99
C TYR A 89 -57.87 -2.78 3.33
N VAL A 90 -57.95 -3.88 2.58
CA VAL A 90 -56.82 -4.37 1.78
C VAL A 90 -56.37 -3.33 0.77
N GLN A 91 -57.31 -2.72 0.01
CA GLN A 91 -56.96 -1.66 -0.92
C GLN A 91 -56.38 -0.43 -0.26
N GLN A 92 -56.87 -0.04 0.90
CA GLN A 92 -56.35 1.08 1.66
C GLN A 92 -54.93 0.77 2.22
N ALA A 93 -54.70 -0.40 2.79
CA ALA A 93 -53.40 -0.84 3.28
C ALA A 93 -52.34 -0.81 2.18
N LEU A 94 -52.65 -1.29 0.97
CA LEU A 94 -51.75 -1.24 -0.19
C LEU A 94 -51.41 0.19 -0.61
N ARG A 95 -52.34 1.15 -0.49
CA ARG A 95 -52.06 2.57 -0.76
C ARG A 95 -51.16 3.22 0.25
N GLU A 96 -51.23 2.79 1.50
CA GLU A 96 -50.37 3.26 2.60
C GLU A 96 -48.98 2.57 2.60
N GLY A 97 -48.66 1.71 1.62
CA GLY A 97 -47.35 1.09 1.50
C GLY A 97 -47.11 -0.07 2.45
N VAL A 98 -48.20 -0.71 2.94
CA VAL A 98 -48.11 -1.94 3.74
C VAL A 98 -47.57 -3.08 2.89
N GLY A 99 -46.59 -3.80 3.42
CA GLY A 99 -45.91 -4.86 2.68
C GLY A 99 -46.69 -6.15 2.52
N ASP A 100 -47.56 -6.47 3.50
CA ASP A 100 -48.38 -7.69 3.47
C ASP A 100 -49.65 -7.57 4.33
N TYR A 101 -50.60 -8.47 4.08
CA TYR A 101 -51.90 -8.54 4.76
C TYR A 101 -52.25 -9.96 5.12
N LEU A 102 -52.57 -10.22 6.39
CA LEU A 102 -52.88 -11.52 6.93
C LEU A 102 -54.23 -11.51 7.70
N LEU A 103 -54.88 -12.64 7.74
CA LEU A 103 -56.02 -12.84 8.64
C LEU A 103 -55.54 -13.27 10.03
N LYS A 104 -56.25 -12.84 11.11
CA LYS A 104 -56.00 -13.31 12.50
C LYS A 104 -56.15 -14.83 12.64
N THR A 105 -56.84 -15.49 11.70
CA THR A 105 -57.01 -16.94 11.58
C THR A 105 -55.89 -17.62 10.82
N SER A 106 -54.93 -16.88 10.29
CA SER A 106 -53.79 -17.44 9.58
C SER A 106 -52.98 -18.37 10.48
N ARG A 107 -52.44 -19.43 9.87
CA ARG A 107 -51.60 -20.41 10.60
C ARG A 107 -50.25 -19.76 10.99
N PRO A 108 -49.64 -20.17 12.12
CA PRO A 108 -48.32 -19.67 12.53
C PRO A 108 -47.30 -19.66 11.42
N GLY A 109 -47.27 -20.70 10.55
CA GLY A 109 -46.36 -20.78 9.43
C GLY A 109 -46.59 -19.69 8.35
N GLU A 110 -47.83 -19.25 8.14
CA GLU A 110 -48.17 -18.18 7.19
C GLU A 110 -47.70 -16.83 7.72
N ILE A 111 -47.80 -16.61 9.03
CA ILE A 111 -47.34 -15.40 9.70
C ILE A 111 -45.79 -15.28 9.63
N VAL A 112 -45.11 -16.39 9.89
CA VAL A 112 -43.65 -16.47 9.74
C VAL A 112 -43.24 -16.24 8.30
N GLN A 113 -43.97 -16.80 7.33
CA GLN A 113 -43.70 -16.60 5.90
C GLN A 113 -43.83 -15.14 5.51
N ALA A 114 -44.83 -14.41 5.99
CA ALA A 114 -44.99 -12.98 5.74
C ALA A 114 -43.87 -12.16 6.37
N ALA A 115 -43.45 -12.52 7.59
CA ALA A 115 -42.30 -11.90 8.24
C ALA A 115 -40.99 -12.15 7.47
N ASP A 116 -40.78 -13.36 6.93
CA ASP A 116 -39.63 -13.70 6.09
C ASP A 116 -39.64 -12.95 4.76
N GLN A 117 -40.80 -12.72 4.15
CA GLN A 117 -40.94 -11.89 2.96
C GLN A 117 -40.62 -10.42 3.26
N ALA A 118 -41.12 -9.90 4.39
CA ALA A 118 -40.78 -8.54 4.86
C ALA A 118 -39.29 -8.39 5.11
N ARG A 119 -38.66 -9.38 5.75
CA ARG A 119 -37.20 -9.42 5.94
C ARG A 119 -36.45 -9.38 4.61
N SER A 120 -36.90 -10.16 3.65
CA SER A 120 -36.27 -10.22 2.31
C SER A 120 -36.38 -8.89 1.58
N ARG A 121 -37.54 -8.21 1.64
CA ARG A 121 -37.75 -6.87 1.08
C ARG A 121 -36.82 -5.84 1.74
N LEU A 122 -36.72 -5.84 3.07
CA LEU A 122 -35.83 -4.93 3.81
C LEU A 122 -34.36 -5.12 3.44
N LEU A 123 -33.90 -6.36 3.37
CA LEU A 123 -32.53 -6.67 2.99
C LEU A 123 -32.23 -6.23 1.57
N GLU A 124 -33.15 -6.47 0.64
CA GLU A 124 -32.98 -6.06 -0.74
C GLU A 124 -33.01 -4.52 -0.90
N GLN A 125 -33.89 -3.82 -0.19
CA GLN A 125 -33.91 -2.37 -0.15
C GLN A 125 -32.60 -1.78 0.40
N ARG A 126 -32.09 -2.33 1.52
CA ARG A 126 -30.80 -1.93 2.10
C ARG A 126 -29.66 -2.14 1.10
N ARG A 127 -29.63 -3.32 0.46
CA ARG A 127 -28.63 -3.65 -0.56
C ARG A 127 -28.68 -2.71 -1.77
N LEU A 128 -29.88 -2.42 -2.28
CA LEU A 128 -30.05 -1.48 -3.39
C LEU A 128 -29.64 -0.06 -3.02
N LYS A 129 -29.93 0.37 -1.78
CA LYS A 129 -29.48 1.67 -1.25
C LYS A 129 -27.95 1.73 -1.17
N GLU A 130 -27.33 0.71 -0.57
CA GLU A 130 -25.86 0.61 -0.50
C GLU A 130 -25.20 0.63 -1.88
N LEU A 131 -25.77 -0.10 -2.85
CA LEU A 131 -25.26 -0.09 -4.22
C LEU A 131 -25.41 1.27 -4.89
N ARG A 132 -26.53 1.97 -4.69
CA ARG A 132 -26.73 3.33 -5.21
C ARG A 132 -25.75 4.33 -4.57
N ASP A 133 -25.58 4.26 -3.26
CA ASP A 133 -24.67 5.11 -2.52
C ASP A 133 -23.22 4.86 -2.96
N MET A 134 -22.84 3.60 -3.15
CA MET A 134 -21.53 3.23 -3.70
C MET A 134 -21.34 3.75 -5.12
N GLN A 135 -22.33 3.57 -6.00
CA GLN A 135 -22.28 4.09 -7.39
C GLN A 135 -22.15 5.61 -7.41
N GLN A 136 -22.92 6.31 -6.57
CA GLN A 136 -22.84 7.76 -6.46
C GLN A 136 -21.47 8.23 -5.98
N ARG A 137 -20.89 7.56 -4.99
CA ARG A 137 -19.51 7.83 -4.52
C ARG A 137 -18.49 7.68 -5.62
N LEU A 138 -18.56 6.59 -6.42
CA LEU A 138 -17.64 6.37 -7.53
C LEU A 138 -17.75 7.46 -8.60
N VAL A 139 -18.97 7.87 -8.94
CA VAL A 139 -19.21 8.98 -9.88
C VAL A 139 -18.63 10.29 -9.34
N ASN A 140 -18.87 10.59 -8.07
CA ASN A 140 -18.33 11.78 -7.41
C ASN A 140 -16.80 11.73 -7.38
N GLN A 141 -16.20 10.62 -6.94
CA GLN A 141 -14.73 10.47 -6.92
C GLN A 141 -14.13 10.60 -8.33
N SER A 142 -14.77 10.07 -9.36
CA SER A 142 -14.31 10.23 -10.74
C SER A 142 -14.37 11.68 -11.19
N PHE A 143 -15.44 12.39 -10.87
CA PHE A 143 -15.57 13.82 -11.15
C PHE A 143 -14.50 14.64 -10.45
N LEU A 144 -14.29 14.41 -9.13
CA LEU A 144 -13.28 15.10 -8.36
C LEU A 144 -11.87 14.78 -8.88
N ARG A 145 -11.59 13.54 -9.22
CA ARG A 145 -10.31 13.12 -9.84
C ARG A 145 -10.07 13.87 -11.15
N ASN A 146 -11.05 13.95 -12.03
CA ASN A 146 -10.93 14.67 -13.30
C ASN A 146 -10.65 16.15 -13.04
N LEU A 147 -11.39 16.78 -12.12
CA LEU A 147 -11.17 18.17 -11.73
C LEU A 147 -9.75 18.44 -11.24
N LEU A 148 -9.20 17.53 -10.41
CA LEU A 148 -7.88 17.68 -9.81
C LEU A 148 -6.73 17.31 -10.75
N SER A 149 -6.96 16.47 -11.78
CA SER A 149 -5.92 15.97 -12.70
C SER A 149 -5.94 16.59 -14.09
N SER A 150 -7.01 17.30 -14.48
CA SER A 150 -7.14 17.87 -15.83
C SER A 150 -6.08 18.92 -16.14
N GLY A 151 -5.43 18.83 -17.31
CA GLY A 151 -4.40 19.77 -17.79
C GLY A 151 -4.95 21.17 -18.11
N PRO A 152 -4.07 22.18 -18.30
CA PRO A 152 -4.47 23.50 -18.76
C PRO A 152 -5.11 23.37 -20.17
N GLY A 153 -6.41 23.63 -20.27
CA GLY A 153 -7.19 23.49 -21.52
C GLY A 153 -8.41 22.58 -21.45
N ALA A 154 -8.58 21.82 -20.36
CA ALA A 154 -9.80 21.01 -20.11
C ALA A 154 -10.94 21.82 -19.45
N ASP A 155 -10.76 23.13 -19.33
CA ASP A 155 -11.62 24.03 -18.55
C ASP A 155 -12.96 24.37 -19.21
N GLU A 156 -13.27 23.88 -20.41
CA GLU A 156 -14.48 24.29 -21.12
C GLU A 156 -15.78 23.61 -20.65
N GLU A 157 -15.71 22.51 -19.91
CA GLU A 157 -16.92 21.77 -19.47
C GLU A 157 -17.23 21.87 -17.97
N PHE A 158 -16.34 22.43 -17.14
CA PHE A 158 -16.54 22.47 -15.69
C PHE A 158 -17.27 23.75 -15.25
N THR A 159 -18.42 23.58 -14.58
CA THR A 159 -19.13 24.68 -13.94
C THR A 159 -19.00 24.61 -12.41
N GLU A 160 -18.71 25.77 -11.78
CA GLU A 160 -18.72 25.91 -10.31
C GLU A 160 -20.07 25.47 -9.71
N GLY A 161 -21.16 25.57 -10.51
CA GLY A 161 -22.50 25.11 -10.13
C GLY A 161 -22.57 23.61 -9.93
N GLU A 162 -21.96 22.83 -10.82
CA GLU A 162 -21.93 21.36 -10.72
C GLU A 162 -21.14 20.88 -9.50
N PHE A 163 -20.04 21.56 -9.17
CA PHE A 163 -19.28 21.25 -7.97
C PHE A 163 -20.14 21.48 -6.71
N ARG A 164 -20.82 22.63 -6.63
CA ARG A 164 -21.68 22.98 -5.50
C ARG A 164 -22.89 22.06 -5.33
N GLU A 165 -23.41 21.54 -6.41
CA GLU A 165 -24.52 20.58 -6.37
C GLU A 165 -24.06 19.19 -5.93
N ARG A 166 -22.89 18.75 -6.41
CA ARG A 166 -22.33 17.42 -6.08
C ARG A 166 -21.74 17.34 -4.68
N TYR A 167 -21.16 18.45 -4.19
CA TYR A 167 -20.47 18.54 -2.89
C TYR A 167 -21.05 19.65 -2.03
N PRO A 168 -22.25 19.47 -1.49
CA PRO A 168 -22.90 20.51 -0.67
C PRO A 168 -22.10 20.88 0.58
N ASP A 169 -21.37 19.92 1.17
CA ASP A 169 -20.53 20.12 2.36
C ASP A 169 -19.27 20.95 2.08
N LEU A 170 -18.81 20.96 0.83
CA LEU A 170 -17.66 21.76 0.37
C LEU A 170 -18.08 23.12 -0.20
N ARG A 171 -19.38 23.45 -0.16
CA ARG A 171 -19.90 24.71 -0.70
C ARG A 171 -19.41 25.88 0.13
N LEU A 172 -18.71 26.81 -0.52
CA LEU A 172 -18.33 28.10 0.09
C LEU A 172 -19.58 29.01 0.14
N THR A 173 -20.02 29.34 1.34
CA THR A 173 -21.24 30.13 1.60
C THR A 173 -20.92 31.56 2.01
N GLU A 174 -19.77 31.77 2.66
CA GLU A 174 -19.36 33.06 3.20
C GLU A 174 -18.06 33.59 2.55
N SER A 175 -17.95 34.90 2.49
CA SER A 175 -16.72 35.56 2.05
C SER A 175 -15.60 35.30 3.06
N GLY A 176 -14.57 34.57 2.64
CA GLY A 176 -13.40 34.21 3.46
C GLY A 176 -13.28 32.72 3.80
N GLU A 177 -14.32 31.93 3.55
CA GLU A 177 -14.17 30.45 3.53
C GLU A 177 -13.21 30.01 2.43
N ARG A 178 -12.49 28.92 2.66
CA ARG A 178 -11.54 28.34 1.72
C ARG A 178 -11.68 26.83 1.71
N LEU A 179 -11.29 26.21 0.58
CA LEU A 179 -11.08 24.78 0.46
C LEU A 179 -9.62 24.47 0.73
N GLU A 180 -9.37 23.48 1.55
CA GLU A 180 -8.03 22.94 1.80
C GLU A 180 -7.92 21.55 1.18
N VAL A 181 -6.82 21.31 0.49
CA VAL A 181 -6.47 19.99 -0.06
C VAL A 181 -5.32 19.42 0.73
N TRP A 182 -5.54 18.23 1.27
CA TRP A 182 -4.56 17.50 2.07
C TRP A 182 -4.10 16.25 1.33
N ARG A 183 -2.80 16.15 1.11
CA ARG A 183 -2.14 14.92 0.66
C ARG A 183 -1.83 14.07 1.88
N ILE A 184 -2.42 12.88 1.96
CA ILE A 184 -2.31 11.99 3.12
C ILE A 184 -1.69 10.67 2.70
N THR A 185 -0.67 10.25 3.43
CA THR A 185 -0.02 8.94 3.27
C THR A 185 0.07 8.25 4.62
N ALA A 186 -0.06 6.92 4.63
CA ALA A 186 0.05 6.12 5.83
C ALA A 186 1.21 5.15 5.74
N ASN A 187 1.99 5.07 6.82
CA ASN A 187 3.09 4.15 6.94
C ASN A 187 2.75 3.08 7.98
N LYS A 188 2.67 1.82 7.56
CA LYS A 188 2.54 0.67 8.47
C LYS A 188 3.91 0.11 8.80
N PRO A 189 4.14 -0.42 10.03
CA PRO A 189 5.33 -1.22 10.30
C PRO A 189 5.41 -2.40 9.32
N VAL A 190 6.63 -2.71 8.88
CA VAL A 190 6.98 -3.69 7.82
C VAL A 190 6.34 -5.08 7.98
N SER A 191 5.91 -5.46 9.18
CA SER A 191 5.31 -6.77 9.49
C SER A 191 3.89 -7.01 8.92
N VAL A 192 3.23 -5.99 8.32
CA VAL A 192 1.81 -6.07 7.89
C VAL A 192 1.61 -5.71 6.40
N LEU A 193 2.70 -5.61 5.63
CA LEU A 193 2.75 -4.92 4.33
C LEU A 193 2.19 -5.66 3.10
N GLN A 194 1.71 -6.92 3.19
CA GLN A 194 1.44 -7.67 1.94
C GLN A 194 -0.02 -7.74 1.45
N GLN A 195 -1.04 -7.29 2.20
CA GLN A 195 -2.44 -7.46 1.73
C GLN A 195 -3.41 -6.29 1.90
N ALA A 196 -3.03 -5.14 2.46
CA ALA A 196 -4.00 -4.14 2.93
C ALA A 196 -3.73 -2.65 2.62
N SER A 197 -2.89 -2.28 1.66
CA SER A 197 -2.62 -0.84 1.42
C SER A 197 -3.86 -0.08 0.91
N GLY A 198 -4.65 -0.65 0.02
CA GLY A 198 -5.88 -0.05 -0.48
C GLY A 198 -6.96 0.07 0.59
N GLU A 199 -7.20 -1.01 1.34
CA GLU A 199 -8.20 -1.05 2.40
C GLU A 199 -7.89 -0.06 3.55
N LEU A 200 -6.62 0.07 3.93
CA LEU A 200 -6.21 1.07 4.91
C LEU A 200 -6.45 2.50 4.43
N THR A 201 -6.15 2.77 3.16
CA THR A 201 -6.39 4.08 2.54
C THR A 201 -7.88 4.44 2.55
N GLU A 202 -8.75 3.47 2.24
CA GLU A 202 -10.21 3.64 2.30
C GLU A 202 -10.70 3.90 3.72
N GLN A 203 -10.20 3.15 4.71
CA GLN A 203 -10.57 3.35 6.12
C GLN A 203 -10.15 4.73 6.62
N ILE A 204 -8.91 5.15 6.33
CA ILE A 204 -8.42 6.50 6.69
C ILE A 204 -9.28 7.57 6.02
N GLY A 205 -9.52 7.46 4.72
CA GLY A 205 -10.31 8.43 3.97
C GLY A 205 -11.73 8.57 4.51
N ALA A 206 -12.42 7.47 4.76
CA ALA A 206 -13.77 7.47 5.32
C ALA A 206 -13.83 8.07 6.73
N MET A 207 -12.86 7.73 7.61
CA MET A 207 -12.81 8.27 8.97
C MET A 207 -12.56 9.79 8.99
N LEU A 208 -11.61 10.27 8.17
CA LEU A 208 -11.27 11.69 8.12
C LEU A 208 -12.39 12.51 7.49
N ALA A 209 -12.92 12.05 6.34
CA ALA A 209 -14.02 12.74 5.67
C ALA A 209 -15.28 12.84 6.54
N GLY A 210 -15.65 11.74 7.22
CA GLY A 210 -16.81 11.74 8.11
C GLY A 210 -16.69 12.69 9.30
N ARG A 211 -15.47 12.89 9.85
CA ARG A 211 -15.24 13.81 10.97
C ARG A 211 -15.11 15.28 10.55
N LEU A 212 -14.56 15.51 9.37
CA LEU A 212 -14.22 16.84 8.88
C LEU A 212 -15.24 17.37 7.85
N GLN A 213 -16.33 16.61 7.61
CA GLN A 213 -17.31 16.91 6.56
C GLN A 213 -16.64 17.22 5.22
N GLY A 214 -15.70 16.36 4.84
CA GLY A 214 -14.88 16.52 3.64
C GLY A 214 -15.11 15.40 2.64
N GLU A 215 -14.50 15.55 1.48
CA GLU A 215 -14.48 14.54 0.42
C GLU A 215 -13.06 14.01 0.21
N TRP A 216 -12.95 12.73 -0.11
CA TRP A 216 -11.66 12.10 -0.31
C TRP A 216 -11.64 11.21 -1.55
N LEU A 217 -10.44 11.00 -2.08
CA LEU A 217 -10.22 10.05 -3.17
C LEU A 217 -8.83 9.40 -3.05
N PRO A 218 -8.69 8.14 -3.52
CA PRO A 218 -7.39 7.48 -3.61
C PRO A 218 -6.47 8.23 -4.60
N TRP A 219 -5.21 8.47 -4.20
CA TRP A 219 -4.25 9.20 -4.99
C TRP A 219 -2.83 8.66 -4.77
N GLY A 220 -2.24 8.03 -5.81
CA GLY A 220 -0.95 7.34 -5.70
C GLY A 220 -0.93 6.35 -4.53
N GLU A 221 0.11 6.40 -3.71
CA GLU A 221 0.28 5.54 -2.53
C GLU A 221 -0.51 6.01 -1.29
N GLY A 222 -1.50 6.90 -1.45
CA GLY A 222 -2.29 7.42 -0.34
C GLY A 222 -3.62 8.00 -0.83
N LEU A 223 -4.03 9.13 -0.27
CA LEU A 223 -5.27 9.81 -0.64
C LEU A 223 -5.13 11.33 -0.68
N LEU A 224 -6.03 11.98 -1.39
CA LEU A 224 -6.33 13.39 -1.25
C LEU A 224 -7.62 13.54 -0.43
N LEU A 225 -7.62 14.48 0.50
CA LEU A 225 -8.77 14.89 1.28
C LEU A 225 -9.03 16.37 1.01
N VAL A 226 -10.24 16.71 0.62
CA VAL A 226 -10.70 18.09 0.42
C VAL A 226 -11.64 18.44 1.55
N VAL A 227 -11.36 19.51 2.26
CA VAL A 227 -12.17 19.98 3.38
C VAL A 227 -12.46 21.48 3.27
N ARG A 228 -13.58 21.91 3.82
CA ARG A 228 -13.89 23.32 3.97
C ARG A 228 -13.28 23.88 5.26
N ARG A 229 -12.58 25.00 5.15
CA ARG A 229 -12.07 25.76 6.30
C ARG A 229 -13.01 26.92 6.60
N GLU A 230 -13.56 26.93 7.81
CA GLU A 230 -14.36 28.04 8.32
C GLU A 230 -13.50 29.20 8.81
N ARG A 231 -14.02 30.42 8.72
CA ARG A 231 -13.29 31.67 9.01
C ARG A 231 -12.90 31.86 10.48
N ASP A 232 -13.70 31.32 11.39
CA ASP A 232 -13.61 31.61 12.84
C ASP A 232 -12.98 30.48 13.69
N CYS A 233 -12.61 29.36 13.11
CA CYS A 233 -11.80 28.38 13.83
C CYS A 233 -10.36 28.88 13.88
N GLY A 234 -10.05 29.65 14.96
CA GLY A 234 -8.65 29.89 15.32
C GLY A 234 -7.90 28.57 15.25
N ASP A 235 -6.95 28.46 14.32
CA ASP A 235 -6.26 27.23 13.96
C ASP A 235 -7.20 26.06 13.60
N GLY A 236 -7.84 26.11 12.43
CA GLY A 236 -8.49 24.95 11.79
C GLY A 236 -7.59 23.71 11.65
N TRP A 237 -6.32 23.88 11.88
CA TRP A 237 -5.25 22.95 12.15
C TRP A 237 -5.57 21.94 13.26
N CYS A 238 -6.19 22.37 14.36
CA CYS A 238 -6.52 21.52 15.50
C CYS A 238 -7.53 20.42 15.15
N ALA A 239 -8.49 20.72 14.25
CA ALA A 239 -9.51 19.75 13.86
C ALA A 239 -8.91 18.62 13.00
N VAL A 240 -8.10 18.98 11.98
CA VAL A 240 -7.44 17.99 11.10
C VAL A 240 -6.42 17.16 11.87
N GLU A 241 -5.57 17.79 12.69
CA GLU A 241 -4.61 17.05 13.53
C GLU A 241 -5.30 16.11 14.52
N THR A 242 -6.41 16.55 15.12
CA THR A 242 -7.20 15.73 16.05
C THR A 242 -7.82 14.54 15.33
N ALA A 243 -8.35 14.75 14.12
CA ALA A 243 -8.89 13.69 13.29
C ALA A 243 -7.80 12.68 12.89
N ILE A 244 -6.62 13.16 12.49
CA ILE A 244 -5.45 12.32 12.15
C ILE A 244 -5.00 11.50 13.36
N ARG A 245 -4.81 12.10 14.53
CA ARG A 245 -4.43 11.38 15.76
C ARG A 245 -5.41 10.29 16.12
N SER A 246 -6.71 10.58 15.99
CA SER A 246 -7.73 9.58 16.27
C SER A 246 -7.70 8.42 15.26
N ALA A 247 -7.46 8.71 13.98
CA ALA A 247 -7.30 7.67 12.96
C ALA A 247 -6.05 6.83 13.21
N GLU A 248 -4.92 7.44 13.56
CA GLU A 248 -3.68 6.74 13.95
C GLU A 248 -3.90 5.78 15.12
N GLN A 249 -4.59 6.23 16.17
CA GLN A 249 -4.91 5.41 17.34
C GLN A 249 -5.84 4.23 17.02
N SER A 250 -6.85 4.48 16.17
CA SER A 250 -7.83 3.46 15.82
C SER A 250 -7.27 2.40 14.86
N LEU A 251 -6.39 2.79 13.95
CA LEU A 251 -5.88 1.95 12.87
C LEU A 251 -4.46 1.41 13.13
N GLY A 252 -3.79 1.86 14.20
CA GLY A 252 -2.44 1.43 14.56
C GLY A 252 -1.39 1.74 13.48
N CYS A 253 -1.56 2.83 12.75
CA CYS A 253 -0.67 3.28 11.68
C CYS A 253 -0.14 4.69 11.95
N ARG A 254 0.92 5.08 11.24
CA ARG A 254 1.45 6.44 11.25
C ARG A 254 0.95 7.18 10.01
N ILE A 255 0.40 8.39 10.19
CA ILE A 255 -0.14 9.20 9.09
C ILE A 255 0.74 10.44 8.89
N LEU A 256 1.08 10.70 7.64
CA LEU A 256 1.72 11.94 7.20
C LEU A 256 0.71 12.72 6.37
N ALA A 257 0.56 14.01 6.65
CA ALA A 257 -0.41 14.87 6.01
C ALA A 257 0.23 16.21 5.58
N ALA A 258 0.04 16.58 4.33
CA ALA A 258 0.52 17.83 3.77
C ALA A 258 -0.62 18.62 3.14
N CYS A 259 -0.77 19.89 3.54
CA CYS A 259 -1.79 20.81 3.04
C CYS A 259 -1.19 21.73 1.98
N GLY A 260 -1.89 21.86 0.86
CA GLY A 260 -1.57 22.83 -0.19
C GLY A 260 -2.03 24.25 0.14
N GLU A 261 -1.89 25.16 -0.82
CA GLU A 261 -2.45 26.50 -0.72
C GLU A 261 -3.98 26.44 -0.63
N PRO A 262 -4.60 27.25 0.26
CA PRO A 262 -6.05 27.29 0.38
C PRO A 262 -6.70 27.83 -0.90
N ALA A 263 -7.67 27.10 -1.48
CA ALA A 263 -8.40 27.47 -2.66
C ALA A 263 -9.66 28.29 -2.33
N GLY A 264 -9.90 29.38 -3.05
CA GLY A 264 -11.09 30.22 -2.93
C GLY A 264 -12.24 29.76 -3.86
N SER A 265 -11.99 28.80 -4.73
CA SER A 265 -12.96 28.23 -5.67
C SER A 265 -12.56 26.81 -6.08
N ALA A 266 -13.49 26.06 -6.65
CA ALA A 266 -13.19 24.72 -7.16
C ALA A 266 -12.13 24.73 -8.28
N ARG A 267 -12.02 25.83 -9.04
CA ARG A 267 -10.99 25.98 -10.09
C ARG A 267 -9.55 26.02 -9.55
N GLU A 268 -9.40 26.50 -8.31
CA GLU A 268 -8.08 26.62 -7.66
C GLU A 268 -7.65 25.29 -6.98
N LEU A 269 -8.56 24.30 -6.87
CA LEU A 269 -8.26 23.02 -6.21
C LEU A 269 -7.07 22.30 -6.83
N ARG A 270 -6.88 22.43 -8.13
CA ARG A 270 -5.73 21.84 -8.81
C ARG A 270 -4.40 22.40 -8.30
N SER A 271 -4.29 23.73 -8.24
CA SER A 271 -3.10 24.38 -7.68
C SER A 271 -2.88 23.98 -6.22
N ALA A 272 -3.98 23.83 -5.46
CA ALA A 272 -3.93 23.31 -4.09
C ALA A 272 -3.41 21.86 -4.02
N VAL A 273 -3.73 20.99 -4.99
CA VAL A 273 -3.15 19.64 -5.10
C VAL A 273 -1.66 19.72 -5.39
N GLU A 274 -1.24 20.48 -6.40
CA GLU A 274 0.17 20.63 -6.82
C GLU A 274 1.03 21.10 -5.62
N THR A 275 0.55 22.09 -4.88
CA THR A 275 1.23 22.59 -3.69
C THR A 275 1.17 21.63 -2.49
N ALA A 276 0.11 20.81 -2.35
CA ALA A 276 0.04 19.76 -1.33
C ALA A 276 1.04 18.61 -1.62
N GLU A 277 1.19 18.24 -2.89
CA GLU A 277 2.19 17.25 -3.31
C GLU A 277 3.62 17.77 -3.09
N GLU A 278 3.87 19.04 -3.43
CA GLU A 278 5.15 19.68 -3.13
C GLU A 278 5.44 19.67 -1.62
N ALA A 279 4.45 20.05 -0.79
CA ALA A 279 4.58 20.01 0.66
C ALA A 279 4.82 18.60 1.21
N ALA A 280 4.19 17.57 0.62
CA ALA A 280 4.40 16.19 1.03
C ALA A 280 5.85 15.71 0.84
N LEU A 281 6.56 16.23 -0.16
CA LEU A 281 7.99 15.93 -0.38
C LEU A 281 8.88 16.37 0.79
N PHE A 282 8.43 17.31 1.61
CA PHE A 282 9.20 17.80 2.75
C PHE A 282 9.16 16.91 3.99
N HIS A 283 8.30 15.89 4.07
CA HIS A 283 8.17 15.08 5.27
C HIS A 283 9.47 14.39 5.72
N TRP A 284 10.30 13.90 4.79
CA TRP A 284 11.58 13.29 5.17
C TRP A 284 12.61 14.33 5.64
N LEU A 285 12.52 15.54 5.09
CA LEU A 285 13.44 16.63 5.43
C LEU A 285 13.08 17.24 6.80
N LEU A 286 11.80 17.43 7.09
CA LEU A 286 11.29 18.06 8.30
C LEU A 286 10.87 17.06 9.38
N HIS A 287 11.33 15.80 9.28
CA HIS A 287 11.11 14.79 10.33
C HIS A 287 11.57 15.30 11.71
N PRO A 288 10.79 15.12 12.82
CA PRO A 288 9.63 14.24 12.96
C PRO A 288 8.26 14.88 12.69
N LYS A 289 8.19 16.06 12.05
CA LYS A 289 6.93 16.76 11.78
C LYS A 289 6.04 15.91 10.87
N ARG A 290 4.78 15.69 11.27
CA ARG A 290 3.83 14.81 10.57
C ARG A 290 2.84 15.55 9.70
N THR A 291 2.52 16.77 10.11
CA THR A 291 1.62 17.66 9.40
C THR A 291 2.40 18.87 8.91
N LEU A 292 2.24 19.19 7.62
CA LEU A 292 2.93 20.30 6.96
C LEU A 292 1.93 21.15 6.20
N ARG A 293 2.16 22.46 6.15
CA ARG A 293 1.44 23.39 5.27
C ARG A 293 2.40 23.98 4.24
N TYR A 294 1.91 24.16 3.05
CA TYR A 294 2.68 24.79 1.98
C TYR A 294 3.16 26.21 2.36
N GLU A 295 2.34 26.95 3.09
CA GLU A 295 2.71 28.30 3.60
C GLU A 295 4.01 28.31 4.43
N GLU A 296 4.35 27.21 5.12
CA GLU A 296 5.56 27.10 5.95
C GLU A 296 6.82 26.83 5.15
N ILE A 297 6.67 26.40 3.90
CA ILE A 297 7.77 25.94 3.06
C ILE A 297 7.96 26.76 1.79
N ARG A 298 6.95 27.49 1.33
CA ARG A 298 6.94 28.23 0.06
C ARG A 298 8.05 29.27 -0.08
N GLU A 299 8.59 29.78 1.02
CA GLU A 299 9.66 30.82 1.01
C GLU A 299 11.06 30.22 1.00
N ARG A 300 11.19 28.88 1.09
CA ARG A 300 12.47 28.19 1.09
C ARG A 300 13.11 28.20 -0.31
N LYS A 301 14.37 28.63 -0.40
CA LYS A 301 15.07 28.82 -1.67
C LYS A 301 16.03 27.69 -2.04
N GLY A 302 16.23 26.74 -1.12
CA GLY A 302 17.18 25.66 -1.27
C GLY A 302 18.48 25.88 -0.49
N CYS A 303 19.13 24.79 -0.11
CA CYS A 303 20.47 24.78 0.45
C CYS A 303 21.52 24.56 -0.64
N ARG A 304 22.78 24.52 -0.26
CA ARG A 304 23.88 24.19 -1.18
C ARG A 304 23.69 22.79 -1.78
N ALA A 305 23.70 22.71 -3.11
CA ALA A 305 23.41 21.49 -3.87
C ALA A 305 24.65 20.58 -4.11
N VAL A 306 25.85 21.05 -3.79
CA VAL A 306 27.11 20.34 -4.08
C VAL A 306 27.96 20.29 -2.81
N CYS A 307 28.57 19.15 -2.50
CA CYS A 307 29.48 19.01 -1.36
C CYS A 307 30.74 19.91 -1.51
N SER A 308 31.33 20.31 -0.38
CA SER A 308 32.57 21.08 -0.40
C SER A 308 33.79 20.17 -0.57
N GLN A 309 34.92 20.77 -0.89
CA GLN A 309 36.19 20.05 -0.94
C GLN A 309 36.59 19.43 0.42
N GLU A 310 36.22 20.08 1.52
CA GLU A 310 36.46 19.56 2.88
C GLU A 310 35.62 18.32 3.14
N GLU A 311 34.34 18.32 2.74
CA GLU A 311 33.45 17.18 2.85
C GLU A 311 33.87 16.03 1.93
N GLU A 312 34.29 16.34 0.69
CA GLU A 312 34.84 15.35 -0.24
C GLU A 312 36.12 14.70 0.32
N HIS A 313 36.98 15.51 0.96
CA HIS A 313 38.19 15.01 1.64
C HIS A 313 37.84 14.14 2.84
N ALA A 314 36.93 14.59 3.71
CA ALA A 314 36.47 13.80 4.87
C ALA A 314 35.87 12.46 4.44
N LEU A 315 35.00 12.47 3.43
CA LEU A 315 34.41 11.27 2.84
C LEU A 315 35.50 10.30 2.33
N SER A 316 36.53 10.84 1.64
CA SER A 316 37.63 10.02 1.12
C SER A 316 38.44 9.32 2.22
N LEU A 317 38.60 9.96 3.37
CA LEU A 317 39.26 9.35 4.53
C LEU A 317 38.44 8.24 5.15
N LEU A 318 37.11 8.44 5.31
CA LEU A 318 36.18 7.44 5.83
C LEU A 318 36.10 6.20 4.94
N LEU A 319 35.96 6.39 3.63
CA LEU A 319 35.92 5.29 2.66
C LEU A 319 37.25 4.50 2.64
N ARG A 320 38.38 5.17 2.88
CA ARG A 320 39.69 4.52 3.01
C ARG A 320 39.85 3.76 4.32
N ALA A 321 39.34 4.32 5.43
CA ALA A 321 39.39 3.68 6.76
C ALA A 321 38.59 2.37 6.79
N GLY A 322 37.49 2.32 6.07
CA GLY A 322 36.70 1.10 5.90
C GLY A 322 35.84 0.74 7.08
N ASP A 323 35.46 1.71 7.93
CA ASP A 323 34.57 1.52 9.06
C ASP A 323 33.13 1.95 8.69
N PRO A 324 32.16 0.97 8.61
CA PRO A 324 30.79 1.26 8.26
C PRO A 324 30.07 2.14 9.30
N GLU A 325 30.40 1.98 10.59
CA GLU A 325 29.73 2.72 11.65
C GLU A 325 30.14 4.21 11.64
N GLU A 326 31.43 4.49 11.42
CA GLU A 326 31.90 5.86 11.27
C GLU A 326 31.30 6.52 10.02
N LEU A 327 31.20 5.78 8.90
CA LEU A 327 30.56 6.25 7.68
C LEU A 327 29.08 6.59 7.91
N ARG A 328 28.34 5.70 8.59
CA ARG A 328 26.92 5.92 8.93
C ARG A 328 26.73 7.14 9.82
N ALA A 329 27.54 7.26 10.85
CA ALA A 329 27.50 8.40 11.77
C ALA A 329 27.78 9.73 11.03
N TRP A 330 28.74 9.74 10.10
CA TRP A 330 29.04 10.92 9.30
C TRP A 330 27.89 11.30 8.38
N ILE A 331 27.28 10.34 7.68
CA ILE A 331 26.10 10.56 6.82
C ILE A 331 24.95 11.13 7.64
N GLY A 332 24.65 10.55 8.81
CA GLY A 332 23.64 11.06 9.74
C GLY A 332 23.90 12.51 10.14
N GLY A 333 25.17 12.87 10.39
CA GLY A 333 25.59 14.25 10.65
C GLY A 333 25.35 15.20 9.49
N GLN A 334 25.58 14.78 8.24
CA GLN A 334 25.27 15.59 7.06
C GLN A 334 23.76 15.82 6.90
N LEU A 335 22.96 14.75 7.05
CA LEU A 335 21.50 14.84 7.02
C LEU A 335 20.94 15.75 8.10
N GLN A 336 21.50 15.67 9.30
CA GLN A 336 21.09 16.55 10.40
C GLN A 336 21.36 18.03 10.10
N ARG A 337 22.51 18.35 9.50
CA ARG A 337 22.82 19.72 9.04
C ARG A 337 21.81 20.23 8.00
N ILE A 338 21.46 19.37 7.01
CA ILE A 338 20.46 19.72 5.99
C ILE A 338 19.10 19.96 6.64
N ARG A 339 18.69 19.11 7.60
CA ARG A 339 17.40 19.26 8.32
C ARG A 339 17.35 20.51 9.18
N GLN A 340 18.48 20.99 9.67
CA GLN A 340 18.60 22.24 10.45
C GLN A 340 18.64 23.49 9.58
N ASP A 341 18.92 23.35 8.28
CA ASP A 341 18.91 24.48 7.35
C ASP A 341 17.49 24.90 6.98
N GLU A 342 17.08 26.07 7.47
CA GLU A 342 15.73 26.62 7.24
C GLU A 342 15.44 26.92 5.77
N GLN A 343 16.46 27.02 4.93
CA GLN A 343 16.32 27.24 3.51
C GLN A 343 16.29 25.94 2.68
N ALA A 344 16.63 24.79 3.28
CA ALA A 344 16.71 23.52 2.56
C ALA A 344 15.37 23.13 1.92
N THR A 345 15.43 22.70 0.66
CA THR A 345 14.31 22.10 -0.07
C THR A 345 14.62 20.63 -0.39
N PRO A 346 13.62 19.77 -0.60
CA PRO A 346 13.83 18.37 -0.97
C PRO A 346 14.71 18.22 -2.22
N GLY A 347 14.54 19.12 -3.20
CA GLY A 347 15.34 19.13 -4.43
C GLY A 347 16.81 19.45 -4.18
N SER A 348 17.10 20.53 -3.41
CA SER A 348 18.48 20.90 -3.08
C SER A 348 19.16 19.88 -2.17
N ALA A 349 18.43 19.31 -1.22
CA ALA A 349 18.95 18.28 -0.34
C ALA A 349 19.29 16.99 -1.11
N ARG A 350 18.42 16.54 -2.02
CA ARG A 350 18.72 15.40 -2.91
C ARG A 350 19.94 15.65 -3.79
N ALA A 351 20.04 16.85 -4.40
CA ALA A 351 21.18 17.22 -5.21
C ALA A 351 22.49 17.19 -4.40
N TYR A 352 22.45 17.67 -3.15
CA TYR A 352 23.60 17.59 -2.25
C TYR A 352 24.00 16.15 -1.92
N LEU A 353 23.04 15.28 -1.53
CA LEU A 353 23.30 13.87 -1.24
C LEU A 353 23.83 13.12 -2.47
N HIS A 354 23.26 13.39 -3.64
CA HIS A 354 23.78 12.85 -4.90
C HIS A 354 25.22 13.33 -5.19
N SER A 355 25.55 14.57 -4.84
CA SER A 355 26.93 15.08 -5.01
C SER A 355 27.94 14.32 -4.14
N LEU A 356 27.54 13.87 -2.93
CA LEU A 356 28.37 13.02 -2.07
C LEU A 356 28.59 11.63 -2.70
N ALA A 357 27.54 11.03 -3.28
CA ALA A 357 27.67 9.76 -4.00
C ALA A 357 28.63 9.86 -5.18
N VAL A 358 28.52 10.94 -5.98
CA VAL A 358 29.43 11.23 -7.09
C VAL A 358 30.86 11.46 -6.60
N ALA A 359 31.06 12.14 -5.47
CA ALA A 359 32.38 12.36 -4.87
C ALA A 359 33.02 11.03 -4.42
N GLY A 360 32.26 10.15 -3.78
CA GLY A 360 32.69 8.80 -3.42
C GLY A 360 33.12 7.97 -4.63
N ARG A 361 32.30 7.98 -5.68
CA ARG A 361 32.63 7.29 -6.95
C ARG A 361 33.92 7.81 -7.59
N ARG A 362 34.06 9.13 -7.74
CA ARG A 362 35.26 9.75 -8.26
C ARG A 362 36.50 9.42 -7.43
N TRP A 363 36.35 9.36 -6.13
CA TRP A 363 37.43 8.94 -5.24
C TRP A 363 37.86 7.49 -5.53
N LEU A 364 36.91 6.54 -5.64
CA LEU A 364 37.21 5.14 -5.95
C LEU A 364 37.86 4.99 -7.33
N GLU A 365 37.41 5.71 -8.35
CA GLU A 365 38.02 5.74 -9.68
C GLU A 365 39.49 6.19 -9.64
N ARG A 366 39.79 7.25 -8.88
CA ARG A 366 41.18 7.74 -8.66
C ARG A 366 42.00 6.70 -7.90
N ALA A 367 41.46 6.09 -6.88
CA ALA A 367 42.13 5.03 -6.13
C ALA A 367 42.44 3.81 -7.00
N ALA A 368 41.48 3.33 -7.81
CA ALA A 368 41.66 2.24 -8.77
C ALA A 368 42.76 2.56 -9.79
N SER A 369 42.72 3.75 -10.37
CA SER A 369 43.72 4.21 -11.35
C SER A 369 45.14 4.26 -10.78
N SER A 370 45.28 4.65 -9.51
CA SER A 370 46.59 4.75 -8.85
C SER A 370 47.29 3.40 -8.65
N ILE A 371 46.52 2.29 -8.61
CA ILE A 371 47.05 0.92 -8.46
C ILE A 371 47.01 0.12 -9.77
N GLY A 372 46.67 0.79 -10.91
CA GLY A 372 46.59 0.15 -12.23
C GLY A 372 45.37 -0.76 -12.42
N TYR A 373 44.38 -0.60 -11.58
CA TYR A 373 43.09 -1.32 -11.67
C TYR A 373 42.22 -0.68 -12.75
N ALA A 374 41.66 -1.47 -13.66
CA ALA A 374 40.62 -0.97 -14.55
C ALA A 374 39.37 -0.63 -13.72
N CYS A 375 38.83 0.57 -13.91
CA CYS A 375 37.69 1.04 -13.12
C CYS A 375 36.53 0.03 -13.20
N PRO A 376 35.97 -0.42 -12.07
CA PRO A 376 34.92 -1.45 -12.04
C PRO A 376 33.58 -0.99 -12.66
N PHE A 377 33.38 0.28 -12.91
CA PHE A 377 32.09 0.83 -13.31
C PHE A 377 31.89 0.84 -14.84
N HIS A 378 31.08 -0.09 -15.33
CA HIS A 378 30.68 -0.18 -16.75
C HIS A 378 29.16 -0.38 -16.91
N GLY A 379 28.31 0.41 -16.21
CA GLY A 379 26.88 0.35 -16.41
C GLY A 379 26.07 1.30 -15.54
N ALA A 380 24.85 1.61 -15.98
CA ALA A 380 23.87 2.41 -15.26
C ALA A 380 23.30 1.73 -14.00
N GLU A 381 23.57 0.43 -13.81
CA GLU A 381 23.06 -0.36 -12.67
C GLU A 381 23.77 -0.03 -11.34
N GLU A 382 24.84 0.77 -11.36
CA GLU A 382 25.64 1.15 -10.18
C GLU A 382 25.45 2.62 -9.79
N GLU A 383 24.52 3.32 -10.42
CA GLU A 383 24.18 4.69 -10.03
C GLU A 383 23.20 4.66 -8.84
N LEU A 384 23.37 5.63 -7.94
CA LEU A 384 22.45 5.82 -6.80
C LEU A 384 21.04 6.05 -7.36
N ASP A 385 20.09 5.19 -6.97
CA ASP A 385 18.70 5.33 -7.34
C ASP A 385 18.10 6.60 -6.71
N LEU A 386 17.69 7.53 -7.57
CA LEU A 386 17.13 8.82 -7.16
C LEU A 386 15.75 8.67 -6.51
N ASP A 387 14.99 7.62 -6.85
CA ASP A 387 13.70 7.34 -6.25
C ASP A 387 13.87 6.74 -4.85
N GLU A 388 14.86 5.86 -4.66
CA GLU A 388 15.22 5.34 -3.36
C GLU A 388 15.80 6.45 -2.45
N LEU A 389 16.66 7.33 -3.02
CA LEU A 389 17.17 8.49 -2.31
C LEU A 389 16.05 9.47 -1.87
N ALA A 390 14.93 9.51 -2.60
CA ALA A 390 13.77 10.30 -2.22
C ALA A 390 12.95 9.68 -1.08
N ARG A 391 12.94 8.34 -0.98
CA ARG A 391 12.16 7.59 0.02
C ARG A 391 12.92 7.38 1.33
N ALA A 392 14.19 6.98 1.24
CA ALA A 392 15.05 6.62 2.37
C ALA A 392 16.48 7.15 2.16
N PRO A 393 16.69 8.50 2.25
CA PRO A 393 17.93 9.14 1.83
C PRO A 393 19.16 8.69 2.61
N GLU A 394 19.02 8.36 3.89
CA GLU A 394 20.12 7.89 4.75
C GLU A 394 20.57 6.49 4.35
N GLU A 395 19.61 5.58 4.21
CA GLU A 395 19.84 4.19 3.87
C GLU A 395 20.39 4.05 2.43
N ALA A 396 19.80 4.77 1.49
CA ALA A 396 20.22 4.73 0.08
C ALA A 396 21.66 5.27 -0.09
N LEU A 397 21.97 6.42 0.49
CA LEU A 397 23.32 6.97 0.44
C LEU A 397 24.33 6.07 1.16
N PHE A 398 23.97 5.54 2.34
CA PHE A 398 24.83 4.66 3.09
C PHE A 398 25.12 3.37 2.31
N ALA A 399 24.11 2.70 1.78
CA ALA A 399 24.28 1.46 0.99
C ALA A 399 25.20 1.70 -0.23
N HIS A 400 25.00 2.81 -0.94
CA HIS A 400 25.87 3.17 -2.07
C HIS A 400 27.33 3.42 -1.65
N LEU A 401 27.56 4.22 -0.61
CA LEU A 401 28.93 4.54 -0.15
C LEU A 401 29.60 3.34 0.52
N GLU A 402 28.86 2.49 1.24
CA GLU A 402 29.36 1.23 1.80
C GLU A 402 29.80 0.27 0.69
N TYR A 403 29.02 0.18 -0.38
CA TYR A 403 29.41 -0.58 -1.58
C TYR A 403 30.76 -0.08 -2.14
N LEU A 404 30.94 1.25 -2.31
CA LEU A 404 32.19 1.82 -2.77
C LEU A 404 33.37 1.54 -1.83
N MET A 405 33.11 1.64 -0.52
CA MET A 405 34.08 1.32 0.53
C MET A 405 34.53 -0.15 0.47
N ASN A 406 33.59 -1.08 0.31
CA ASN A 406 33.87 -2.51 0.18
C ASN A 406 34.66 -2.81 -1.10
N GLN A 407 34.33 -2.16 -2.22
CA GLN A 407 35.13 -2.28 -3.45
C GLN A 407 36.58 -1.83 -3.25
N HIS A 408 36.79 -0.72 -2.55
CA HIS A 408 38.14 -0.28 -2.20
C HIS A 408 38.88 -1.28 -1.31
N GLN A 409 38.24 -1.85 -0.29
CA GLN A 409 38.84 -2.87 0.57
C GLN A 409 39.24 -4.13 -0.21
N ILE A 410 38.39 -4.58 -1.14
CA ILE A 410 38.71 -5.71 -2.05
C ILE A 410 39.95 -5.37 -2.88
N MET A 411 40.08 -4.13 -3.37
CA MET A 411 41.25 -3.70 -4.16
C MET A 411 42.54 -3.61 -3.35
N VAL A 412 42.47 -3.17 -2.08
CA VAL A 412 43.65 -2.88 -1.24
C VAL A 412 43.94 -3.98 -0.24
N GLY A 413 42.94 -4.71 0.20
CA GLY A 413 43.01 -5.54 1.43
C GLY A 413 43.19 -7.03 1.22
N GLY A 414 43.66 -7.51 0.06
CA GLY A 414 44.25 -8.84 -0.05
C GLY A 414 43.34 -10.06 -0.09
N ILE A 415 42.06 -9.98 -0.46
CA ILE A 415 41.47 -11.03 -1.25
C ILE A 415 41.84 -10.66 -2.68
N SER A 416 42.92 -11.28 -3.19
CA SER A 416 43.32 -11.08 -4.59
C SER A 416 42.07 -11.21 -5.47
N PRO A 417 41.85 -10.32 -6.46
CA PRO A 417 40.77 -10.50 -7.44
C PRO A 417 40.76 -11.90 -8.03
N VAL A 418 41.91 -12.53 -8.08
CA VAL A 418 42.05 -13.92 -8.47
C VAL A 418 41.41 -14.88 -7.47
N GLN A 419 41.56 -14.63 -6.14
CA GLN A 419 40.90 -15.45 -5.13
C GLN A 419 39.36 -15.27 -5.14
N SER A 420 38.89 -14.02 -5.34
CA SER A 420 37.47 -13.76 -5.53
C SER A 420 36.92 -14.44 -6.80
N ALA A 421 37.65 -14.39 -7.88
CA ALA A 421 37.31 -15.08 -9.12
C ALA A 421 37.27 -16.61 -8.94
N ILE A 422 38.21 -17.19 -8.18
CA ILE A 422 38.25 -18.62 -7.86
C ILE A 422 37.00 -19.03 -7.08
N ALA A 423 36.61 -18.26 -6.06
CA ALA A 423 35.38 -18.51 -5.30
C ALA A 423 34.15 -18.47 -6.23
N TYR A 424 34.03 -17.43 -7.04
CA TYR A 424 32.94 -17.30 -8.03
C TYR A 424 32.89 -18.47 -9.02
N ILE A 425 34.04 -18.92 -9.53
CA ILE A 425 34.12 -20.08 -10.44
C ILE A 425 33.58 -21.33 -9.74
N HIS A 426 33.97 -21.58 -8.48
CA HIS A 426 33.51 -22.76 -7.73
C HIS A 426 32.00 -22.75 -7.48
N ASP A 427 31.41 -21.59 -7.22
CA ASP A 427 29.97 -21.44 -6.99
C ASP A 427 29.15 -21.62 -8.27
N HIS A 428 29.74 -21.30 -9.44
CA HIS A 428 29.02 -21.28 -10.74
C HIS A 428 29.46 -22.36 -11.74
N LEU A 429 30.09 -23.47 -11.27
CA LEU A 429 30.60 -24.53 -12.15
C LEU A 429 29.56 -25.18 -13.08
N GLY A 430 28.26 -25.07 -12.75
CA GLY A 430 27.15 -25.56 -13.55
C GLY A 430 26.78 -24.66 -14.75
N GLN A 431 27.35 -23.48 -14.86
CA GLN A 431 27.03 -22.47 -15.87
C GLN A 431 28.18 -22.30 -16.88
N PRO A 432 27.91 -21.68 -18.05
CA PRO A 432 28.99 -21.26 -18.95
C PRO A 432 29.82 -20.17 -18.23
N LEU A 433 31.10 -20.44 -18.02
CA LEU A 433 32.05 -19.54 -17.38
C LEU A 433 33.02 -18.98 -18.42
N SER A 434 32.67 -17.84 -19.04
CA SER A 434 33.59 -17.15 -19.95
C SER A 434 34.56 -16.26 -19.19
N LEU A 435 35.74 -16.02 -19.75
CA LEU A 435 36.73 -15.10 -19.20
C LEU A 435 36.13 -13.69 -18.97
N ASN A 436 35.29 -13.23 -19.90
CA ASN A 436 34.67 -11.91 -19.81
C ASN A 436 33.69 -11.81 -18.64
N GLN A 437 32.92 -12.86 -18.37
CA GLN A 437 31.98 -12.90 -17.24
C GLN A 437 32.70 -12.87 -15.90
N VAL A 438 33.75 -13.69 -15.74
CA VAL A 438 34.50 -13.75 -14.47
C VAL A 438 35.36 -12.51 -14.28
N ALA A 439 35.97 -11.99 -15.33
CA ALA A 439 36.67 -10.71 -15.26
C ALA A 439 35.70 -9.55 -14.95
N GLY A 440 34.49 -9.58 -15.50
CA GLY A 440 33.40 -8.63 -15.15
C GLY A 440 32.99 -8.74 -13.67
N HIS A 441 32.85 -9.95 -13.13
CA HIS A 441 32.52 -10.16 -11.73
C HIS A 441 33.55 -9.54 -10.76
N VAL A 442 34.85 -9.66 -11.10
CA VAL A 442 35.94 -9.04 -10.33
C VAL A 442 36.31 -7.66 -10.85
N HIS A 443 35.46 -7.05 -11.66
CA HIS A 443 35.59 -5.70 -12.20
C HIS A 443 36.94 -5.41 -12.87
N MET A 444 37.46 -6.40 -13.64
CA MET A 444 38.74 -6.29 -14.32
C MET A 444 38.62 -6.37 -15.83
N ASN A 445 39.55 -5.71 -16.53
CA ASN A 445 39.70 -5.94 -17.96
C ASN A 445 40.10 -7.40 -18.22
N PRO A 446 39.44 -8.14 -19.15
CA PRO A 446 39.68 -9.57 -19.38
C PRO A 446 41.15 -9.91 -19.69
N ASN A 447 41.84 -9.09 -20.48
CA ASN A 447 43.23 -9.32 -20.82
C ASN A 447 44.16 -9.18 -19.61
N TYR A 448 43.95 -8.15 -18.80
CA TYR A 448 44.71 -7.93 -17.58
C TYR A 448 44.40 -9.01 -16.54
N PHE A 449 43.13 -9.36 -16.35
CA PHE A 449 42.71 -10.46 -15.46
C PHE A 449 43.35 -11.80 -15.87
N SER A 450 43.35 -12.14 -17.17
CA SER A 450 43.95 -13.38 -17.66
C SER A 450 45.46 -13.47 -17.34
N ALA A 451 46.19 -12.34 -17.51
CA ALA A 451 47.61 -12.30 -17.20
C ALA A 451 47.87 -12.41 -15.70
N MET A 452 47.05 -11.72 -14.86
CA MET A 452 47.17 -11.77 -13.41
C MET A 452 46.76 -13.14 -12.86
N PHE A 453 45.69 -13.72 -13.37
CA PHE A 453 45.24 -15.08 -13.01
C PHE A 453 46.31 -16.11 -13.24
N LYS A 454 46.98 -16.09 -14.41
CA LYS A 454 48.08 -16.97 -14.72
C LYS A 454 49.30 -16.75 -13.80
N ARG A 455 49.58 -15.48 -13.46
CA ARG A 455 50.71 -15.15 -12.58
C ARG A 455 50.47 -15.64 -11.15
N GLU A 456 49.24 -15.57 -10.65
CA GLU A 456 48.94 -15.96 -9.27
C GLU A 456 48.61 -17.44 -9.10
N THR A 457 47.93 -18.06 -10.07
CA THR A 457 47.55 -19.48 -10.00
C THR A 457 48.55 -20.42 -10.68
N GLY A 458 49.46 -19.89 -11.48
CA GLY A 458 50.37 -20.69 -12.30
C GLY A 458 49.72 -21.32 -13.55
N GLN A 459 48.43 -21.22 -13.71
CA GLN A 459 47.63 -21.85 -14.78
C GLN A 459 46.86 -20.82 -15.59
N ASN A 460 46.56 -21.11 -16.85
CA ASN A 460 45.67 -20.24 -17.58
C ASN A 460 44.21 -20.42 -17.12
N TYR A 461 43.38 -19.39 -17.30
CA TYR A 461 41.99 -19.35 -16.89
C TYR A 461 41.17 -20.55 -17.40
N ILE A 462 41.29 -20.89 -18.68
CA ILE A 462 40.53 -21.99 -19.31
C ILE A 462 40.91 -23.33 -18.70
N GLU A 463 42.22 -23.56 -18.48
CA GLU A 463 42.71 -24.78 -17.84
C GLU A 463 42.20 -24.94 -16.43
N PHE A 464 42.22 -23.86 -15.65
CA PHE A 464 41.71 -23.85 -14.28
C PHE A 464 40.21 -24.19 -14.21
N VAL A 465 39.35 -23.50 -15.01
CA VAL A 465 37.91 -23.75 -15.05
C VAL A 465 37.62 -25.19 -15.50
N THR A 466 38.34 -25.66 -16.51
CA THR A 466 38.19 -27.04 -17.01
C THR A 466 38.53 -28.04 -15.90
N ARG A 467 39.64 -27.83 -15.18
CA ARG A 467 40.08 -28.70 -14.08
C ARG A 467 39.04 -28.70 -12.95
N ALA A 468 38.54 -27.54 -12.53
CA ALA A 468 37.52 -27.42 -11.49
C ALA A 468 36.20 -28.12 -11.85
N LYS A 469 35.73 -27.98 -13.08
CA LYS A 469 34.55 -28.70 -13.60
C LYS A 469 34.74 -30.21 -13.60
N LEU A 470 35.90 -30.69 -14.06
CA LEU A 470 36.19 -32.13 -14.07
C LEU A 470 36.37 -32.72 -12.68
N GLN A 471 36.96 -31.98 -11.73
CA GLN A 471 37.01 -32.38 -10.31
C GLN A 471 35.60 -32.53 -9.71
N LYS A 472 34.71 -31.58 -9.98
CA LYS A 472 33.29 -31.67 -9.54
C LYS A 472 32.61 -32.90 -10.18
N ALA A 473 32.85 -33.16 -11.46
CA ALA A 473 32.35 -34.37 -12.12
C ALA A 473 32.85 -35.66 -11.46
N MET A 474 34.14 -35.72 -11.10
CA MET A 474 34.73 -36.86 -10.40
C MET A 474 34.05 -37.12 -9.06
N THR A 475 33.78 -36.04 -8.28
CA THR A 475 33.04 -36.13 -7.01
C THR A 475 31.61 -36.63 -7.25
N MET A 476 30.89 -36.08 -8.23
CA MET A 476 29.52 -36.51 -8.54
C MET A 476 29.47 -37.97 -9.04
N LEU A 477 30.46 -38.42 -9.82
CA LEU A 477 30.56 -39.80 -10.24
C LEU A 477 30.78 -40.80 -9.11
N ARG A 478 31.46 -40.40 -8.03
CA ARG A 478 31.71 -41.22 -6.82
C ARG A 478 30.52 -41.24 -5.87
N GLU A 479 29.88 -40.08 -5.71
CA GLU A 479 28.89 -39.88 -4.63
C GLU A 479 27.43 -40.09 -5.11
N THR A 480 27.18 -40.10 -6.44
CA THR A 480 25.82 -40.18 -6.96
C THR A 480 25.67 -41.30 -8.02
N THR A 481 24.45 -41.80 -8.15
CA THR A 481 24.03 -42.74 -9.20
C THR A 481 23.52 -42.03 -10.45
N ALA A 482 23.65 -40.70 -10.54
CA ALA A 482 23.15 -39.89 -11.66
C ALA A 482 23.77 -40.36 -13.00
N LYS A 483 23.02 -40.22 -14.09
CA LYS A 483 23.51 -40.57 -15.43
C LYS A 483 24.69 -39.67 -15.82
N ILE A 484 25.63 -40.20 -16.58
CA ILE A 484 26.81 -39.45 -17.04
C ILE A 484 26.39 -38.19 -17.83
N SER A 485 25.29 -38.26 -18.59
CA SER A 485 24.72 -37.14 -19.30
C SER A 485 24.18 -36.04 -18.34
N GLU A 486 23.59 -36.45 -17.23
CA GLU A 486 23.07 -35.50 -16.22
C GLU A 486 24.23 -34.82 -15.48
N ILE A 487 25.31 -35.56 -15.18
CA ILE A 487 26.53 -35.02 -14.59
C ILE A 487 27.20 -34.02 -15.54
N ALA A 488 27.33 -34.36 -16.83
CA ALA A 488 27.91 -33.48 -17.82
C ALA A 488 27.13 -32.19 -17.95
N ASN A 489 25.80 -32.27 -18.03
CA ASN A 489 24.92 -31.09 -18.05
C ASN A 489 25.01 -30.27 -16.75
N GLY A 490 25.04 -30.94 -15.58
CA GLY A 490 25.12 -30.30 -14.27
C GLY A 490 26.39 -29.48 -14.01
N ILE A 491 27.45 -29.74 -14.78
CA ILE A 491 28.71 -29.00 -14.80
C ILE A 491 28.88 -28.10 -16.04
N GLY A 492 27.79 -27.93 -16.82
CA GLY A 492 27.73 -27.00 -17.95
C GLY A 492 28.43 -27.49 -19.23
N TYR A 493 28.42 -28.82 -19.51
CA TYR A 493 28.80 -29.40 -20.81
C TYR A 493 27.57 -29.93 -21.51
N GLU A 494 27.17 -29.32 -22.62
CA GLU A 494 26.05 -29.76 -23.47
C GLU A 494 26.42 -30.94 -24.38
N ASP A 495 27.67 -30.98 -24.85
CA ASP A 495 28.17 -32.07 -25.70
C ASP A 495 28.82 -33.18 -24.86
N LEU A 496 28.08 -34.29 -24.72
CA LEU A 496 28.52 -35.47 -23.97
C LEU A 496 29.77 -36.12 -24.59
N LYS A 497 29.94 -36.10 -25.94
CA LYS A 497 31.11 -36.66 -26.59
C LYS A 497 32.36 -35.84 -26.30
N TYR A 498 32.21 -34.52 -26.29
CA TYR A 498 33.28 -33.62 -25.93
C TYR A 498 33.67 -33.79 -24.44
N PHE A 499 32.70 -33.88 -23.54
CA PHE A 499 32.93 -34.14 -22.12
C PHE A 499 33.68 -35.46 -21.90
N ASN A 500 33.24 -36.58 -22.51
CA ASN A 500 33.88 -37.88 -22.35
C ASN A 500 35.34 -37.87 -22.83
N ARG A 501 35.61 -37.19 -23.95
CA ARG A 501 36.97 -37.04 -24.48
C ARG A 501 37.85 -36.21 -23.54
N LEU A 502 37.31 -35.12 -23.02
CA LEU A 502 38.04 -34.23 -22.12
C LEU A 502 38.31 -34.90 -20.78
N PHE A 503 37.32 -35.61 -20.22
CA PHE A 503 37.43 -36.38 -18.99
C PHE A 503 38.48 -37.48 -19.11
N LYS A 504 38.44 -38.23 -20.22
CA LYS A 504 39.46 -39.27 -20.47
C LYS A 504 40.87 -38.70 -20.66
N LYS A 505 40.98 -37.54 -21.32
CA LYS A 505 42.28 -36.84 -21.47
C LYS A 505 42.83 -36.40 -20.10
N PHE A 506 41.95 -36.02 -19.18
CA PHE A 506 42.33 -35.50 -17.88
C PHE A 506 42.61 -36.61 -16.84
N THR A 507 41.80 -37.66 -16.80
CA THR A 507 41.86 -38.74 -15.80
C THR A 507 42.51 -40.03 -16.30
N GLY A 508 42.69 -40.16 -17.60
CA GLY A 508 43.13 -41.43 -18.24
C GLY A 508 42.01 -42.47 -18.46
N LEU A 509 40.85 -42.28 -17.83
CA LEU A 509 39.70 -43.20 -17.85
C LEU A 509 38.46 -42.51 -18.45
N THR A 510 37.57 -43.28 -19.02
CA THR A 510 36.23 -42.74 -19.35
C THR A 510 35.41 -42.55 -18.09
N PRO A 511 34.39 -41.66 -18.06
CA PRO A 511 33.53 -41.48 -16.91
C PRO A 511 32.88 -42.77 -16.37
N SER A 512 32.55 -43.72 -17.26
CA SER A 512 31.99 -45.03 -16.89
C SER A 512 33.05 -45.89 -16.18
N GLU A 513 34.24 -46.00 -16.75
CA GLU A 513 35.36 -46.74 -16.15
C GLU A 513 35.80 -46.15 -14.82
N TYR A 514 35.75 -44.80 -14.68
CA TYR A 514 36.08 -44.10 -13.47
C TYR A 514 35.07 -44.38 -12.35
N ARG A 515 33.76 -44.47 -12.67
CA ARG A 515 32.71 -44.85 -11.72
C ARG A 515 32.88 -46.27 -11.17
N GLU A 516 33.31 -47.21 -12.04
CA GLU A 516 33.50 -48.59 -11.62
C GLU A 516 34.80 -48.84 -10.83
N ARG A 517 35.81 -48.00 -11.02
CA ARG A 517 37.15 -48.18 -10.40
C ARG A 517 37.76 -46.86 -9.96
N PRO A 518 37.21 -46.21 -8.92
CA PRO A 518 37.69 -44.89 -8.50
C PRO A 518 39.08 -44.90 -7.84
N GLU A 519 39.59 -46.07 -7.40
CA GLU A 519 40.86 -46.17 -6.64
C GLU A 519 42.13 -46.20 -7.52
N LYS A 520 41.99 -46.27 -8.86
CA LYS A 520 43.11 -46.35 -9.80
C LYS A 520 43.64 -45.02 -10.34
N CYS A 521 43.12 -43.90 -9.88
CA CYS A 521 43.57 -42.59 -10.34
C CYS A 521 44.68 -42.02 -9.44
N PRO A 522 45.79 -41.52 -10.00
CA PRO A 522 46.76 -40.77 -9.22
C PRO A 522 46.10 -39.52 -8.67
N SER A 523 46.39 -39.16 -7.40
CA SER A 523 46.08 -37.89 -6.81
C SER A 523 46.62 -36.77 -7.71
N ILE A 524 45.71 -35.94 -8.20
CA ILE A 524 46.05 -34.81 -9.07
C ILE A 524 46.32 -33.65 -8.10
N ASP A 525 47.60 -33.46 -7.74
CA ASP A 525 48.10 -32.24 -7.07
C ASP A 525 48.07 -31.03 -8.01
#